data_d8f730b1842c0615218eaa59b9978995
#
_entry.id   d8f730b1842c0615218eaa59b9978995
#
_cell.length_a   1.000
_cell.length_b   1.000
_cell.length_c   1.000
_cell.angle_alpha   90.00
_cell.angle_beta   90.00
_cell.angle_gamma   90.00
#
_symmetry.space_group_name_H-M   'P 1'
#
loop_
_entity.id
_entity.type
_entity.pdbx_description
1 polymer ?
#
loop_
_entity_poly.entity_id
_entity_poly.type
_entity_poly.pdbx_seq_one_letter_code
_entity_poly.pdbx_strand_id
1 'polypeptide(L)' 'MANVSIKFNGKDFILSCDDGQEEHLEELLVHINKKFNDLKNDLGNIGENKLLLITSVKIMDEYFETKKKL' A
#
# COMPACT_ATOMS: atom_id res chain seq x y z
N MET A 1 6.77 1.68 21.08
CA MET A 1 6.59 1.28 19.67
C MET A 1 5.93 -0.09 19.59
N ALA A 2 5.00 -0.24 18.70
CA ALA A 2 4.31 -1.50 18.48
C ALA A 2 4.77 -2.11 17.16
N ASN A 3 4.72 -3.43 17.06
CA ASN A 3 5.04 -4.14 15.82
C ASN A 3 3.78 -4.76 15.27
N VAL A 4 3.60 -4.65 13.96
CA VAL A 4 2.46 -5.22 13.25
C VAL A 4 2.96 -6.18 12.18
N SER A 5 2.42 -7.40 12.20
CA SER A 5 2.73 -8.41 11.20
C SER A 5 1.75 -8.25 10.05
N ILE A 6 2.27 -8.02 8.84
CA ILE A 6 1.45 -7.80 7.65
C ILE A 6 1.84 -8.76 6.55
N LYS A 7 0.89 -9.03 5.66
CA LYS A 7 1.15 -9.81 4.45
C LYS A 7 0.94 -8.91 3.24
N PHE A 8 1.95 -8.87 2.37
CA PHE A 8 1.89 -8.09 1.14
C PHE A 8 2.49 -8.90 -0.01
N ASN A 9 1.71 -9.06 -1.07
CA ASN A 9 2.11 -9.81 -2.26
C ASN A 9 2.66 -11.21 -1.92
N GLY A 10 1.99 -11.90 -0.99
CA GLY A 10 2.36 -13.26 -0.58
C GLY A 10 3.55 -13.37 0.35
N LYS A 11 4.11 -12.24 0.79
CA LYS A 11 5.25 -12.21 1.70
C LYS A 11 4.85 -11.60 3.03
N ASP A 12 5.49 -12.07 4.09
CA ASP A 12 5.23 -11.58 5.44
C ASP A 12 6.26 -10.51 5.84
N PHE A 13 5.77 -9.44 6.43
CA PHE A 13 6.60 -8.33 6.89
C PHE A 13 6.20 -7.94 8.31
N ILE A 14 7.16 -7.40 9.05
CA ILE A 14 6.88 -6.82 10.36
C ILE A 14 7.22 -5.33 10.26
N LEU A 15 6.22 -4.49 10.51
CA LEU A 15 6.38 -3.04 10.50
C LEU A 15 6.19 -2.50 11.92
N SER A 16 6.93 -1.45 12.23
CA SER A 16 6.79 -0.75 13.50
C SER A 16 5.93 0.49 13.34
N CYS A 17 5.15 0.80 14.36
CA CYS A 17 4.35 2.02 14.39
C CYS A 17 4.27 2.52 15.83
N ASP A 18 3.72 3.70 16.00
CA ASP A 18 3.48 4.25 17.34
C ASP A 18 2.39 3.45 18.03
N ASP A 19 2.46 3.39 19.36
CA ASP A 19 1.46 2.70 20.13
C ASP A 19 0.08 3.30 19.86
N GLY A 20 -0.89 2.42 19.62
CA GLY A 20 -2.25 2.85 19.31
C GLY A 20 -2.52 3.07 17.83
N GLN A 21 -1.53 2.94 16.96
CA GLN A 21 -1.67 3.13 15.51
C GLN A 21 -1.76 1.83 14.74
N GLU A 22 -1.80 0.70 15.45
CA GLU A 22 -1.76 -0.63 14.82
C GLU A 22 -2.93 -0.86 13.85
N GLU A 23 -4.15 -0.54 14.30
CA GLU A 23 -5.34 -0.74 13.47
C GLU A 23 -5.33 0.18 12.25
N HIS A 24 -4.86 1.41 12.45
CA HIS A 24 -4.75 2.36 11.35
C HIS A 24 -3.77 1.87 10.29
N LEU A 25 -2.63 1.36 10.72
CA LEU A 25 -1.63 0.81 9.80
C LEU A 25 -2.20 -0.38 9.01
N GLU A 26 -2.91 -1.28 9.70
CA GLU A 26 -3.53 -2.43 9.05
C GLU A 26 -4.56 -1.99 8.00
N GLU A 27 -5.36 -0.97 8.32
CA GLU A 27 -6.33 -0.42 7.38
C GLU A 27 -5.65 0.16 6.14
N LEU A 28 -4.55 0.90 6.34
CA LEU A 28 -3.78 1.43 5.22
C LEU A 28 -3.26 0.31 4.31
N LEU A 29 -2.79 -0.77 4.91
CA LEU A 29 -2.27 -1.91 4.16
C LEU A 29 -3.35 -2.64 3.37
N VAL A 30 -4.58 -2.70 3.87
CA VAL A 30 -5.70 -3.25 3.12
C VAL A 30 -5.89 -2.49 1.82
N HIS A 31 -5.86 -1.16 1.89
CA HIS A 31 -6.03 -0.30 0.70
C HIS A 31 -4.85 -0.43 -0.26
N ILE A 32 -3.63 -0.49 0.26
CA ILE A 32 -2.43 -0.66 -0.57
C ILE A 32 -2.47 -2.00 -1.30
N ASN A 33 -2.83 -3.08 -0.60
CA ASN A 33 -2.93 -4.40 -1.19
C ASN A 33 -3.95 -4.43 -2.33
N LYS A 34 -5.09 -3.77 -2.13
CA LYS A 34 -6.12 -3.71 -3.15
C LYS A 34 -5.61 -3.00 -4.41
N LYS A 35 -4.99 -1.84 -4.25
CA LYS A 35 -4.45 -1.09 -5.38
C LYS A 35 -3.36 -1.86 -6.10
N PHE A 36 -2.47 -2.49 -5.35
CA PHE A 36 -1.40 -3.29 -5.92
C PHE A 36 -1.95 -4.45 -6.75
N ASN A 37 -2.93 -5.19 -6.20
CA ASN A 37 -3.53 -6.32 -6.89
C ASN A 37 -4.32 -5.89 -8.13
N ASP A 38 -5.04 -4.78 -8.06
CA ASP A 38 -5.77 -4.24 -9.21
C ASP A 38 -4.81 -3.90 -10.34
N LEU A 39 -3.69 -3.22 -10.05
CA LEU A 39 -2.70 -2.87 -11.05
C LEU A 39 -1.98 -4.11 -11.60
N LYS A 40 -1.73 -5.08 -10.74
CA LYS A 40 -1.12 -6.35 -11.15
C LYS A 40 -2.00 -7.08 -12.15
N ASN A 41 -3.31 -7.08 -11.92
CA ASN A 41 -4.26 -7.70 -12.84
C ASN A 41 -4.34 -6.95 -14.16
N ASP A 42 -4.27 -5.62 -14.13
CA ASP A 42 -4.37 -4.79 -15.33
C ASP A 42 -3.11 -4.83 -16.18
N LEU A 43 -1.94 -4.79 -15.54
CA LEU A 43 -0.66 -4.64 -16.22
C LEU A 43 0.07 -5.95 -16.45
N GLY A 44 -0.33 -7.01 -15.75
CA GLY A 44 0.30 -8.31 -15.88
C GLY A 44 1.62 -8.40 -15.14
N ASN A 45 2.48 -9.30 -15.58
CA ASN A 45 3.73 -9.61 -14.89
C ASN A 45 4.85 -8.68 -15.39
N ILE A 46 4.97 -7.52 -14.79
CA ILE A 46 5.98 -6.52 -15.14
C ILE A 46 7.11 -6.43 -14.12
N GLY A 47 7.11 -7.33 -13.12
CA GLY A 47 8.09 -7.33 -12.04
C GLY A 47 7.60 -6.56 -10.83
N GLU A 48 7.94 -7.07 -9.64
CA GLU A 48 7.44 -6.56 -8.37
C GLU A 48 7.87 -5.10 -8.11
N ASN A 49 9.14 -4.79 -8.35
CA ASN A 49 9.64 -3.45 -8.08
C ASN A 49 8.97 -2.39 -8.96
N LYS A 50 8.81 -2.68 -10.23
CA LYS A 50 8.15 -1.76 -11.16
C LYS A 50 6.68 -1.59 -10.79
N LEU A 51 6.03 -2.68 -10.42
CA LEU A 51 4.64 -2.64 -10.01
C LEU A 51 4.45 -1.85 -8.72
N LEU A 52 5.37 -1.99 -7.75
CA LEU A 52 5.36 -1.20 -6.53
C LEU A 52 5.53 0.28 -6.82
N LEU A 53 6.43 0.63 -7.73
CA LEU A 53 6.65 2.02 -8.12
C LEU A 53 5.39 2.61 -8.75
N ILE A 54 4.76 1.89 -9.66
CA ILE A 54 3.52 2.34 -10.31
C ILE A 54 2.40 2.49 -9.29
N THR A 55 2.28 1.55 -8.35
CA THR A 55 1.31 1.63 -7.28
C THR A 55 1.52 2.89 -6.44
N SER A 56 2.77 3.19 -6.11
CA SER A 56 3.12 4.39 -5.34
C SER A 56 2.78 5.66 -6.09
N VAL A 57 3.07 5.71 -7.38
CA VAL A 57 2.74 6.86 -8.23
C VAL A 57 1.22 7.06 -8.27
N LYS A 58 0.47 5.98 -8.41
CA LYS A 58 -0.99 6.04 -8.46
C LYS A 58 -1.57 6.61 -7.16
N ILE A 59 -1.05 6.15 -6.02
CA ILE A 59 -1.49 6.62 -4.71
C ILE A 59 -1.19 8.11 -4.55
N MET A 60 0.00 8.54 -4.93
CA MET A 60 0.38 9.95 -4.85
C MET A 60 -0.46 10.81 -5.77
N ASP A 61 -0.77 10.32 -6.95
CA ASP A 61 -1.63 11.03 -7.89
C ASP A 61 -3.02 11.24 -7.29
N GLU A 62 -3.59 10.22 -6.67
CA GLU A 62 -4.90 10.32 -6.01
C GLU A 62 -4.85 11.26 -4.83
N TYR A 63 -3.75 11.27 -4.09
CA TYR A 63 -3.56 12.19 -2.98
C TYR A 63 -3.58 13.64 -3.46
N PHE A 64 -2.83 13.96 -4.51
CA PHE A 64 -2.79 15.31 -5.06
C PHE A 64 -4.14 15.72 -5.64
N GLU A 65 -4.86 14.83 -6.28
CA GLU A 65 -6.20 15.11 -6.78
C GLU A 65 -7.16 15.46 -5.64
N THR A 66 -7.12 14.70 -4.56
CA THR A 66 -7.94 14.95 -3.38
C THR A 66 -7.60 16.30 -2.76
N LYS A 67 -6.30 16.62 -2.67
CA LYS A 67 -5.83 17.88 -2.11
C LYS A 67 -6.27 19.08 -2.93
N LYS A 68 -6.32 18.94 -4.26
CA LYS A 68 -6.78 20.01 -5.14
C LYS A 68 -8.26 20.33 -4.98
N LYS A 69 -9.06 19.34 -4.58
CA LYS A 69 -10.50 19.50 -4.40
C LYS A 69 -10.88 20.14 -3.08
N LEU A 70 -9.94 20.25 -2.18
CA LEU A 70 -10.14 20.91 -0.90
C LEU A 70 -9.82 22.40 -1.02
#